data_73836d13a3802a075da1b24a1445b586
#
_entry.id   73836d13a3802a075da1b24a1445b586
#
_cell.length_a   1.000
_cell.length_b   1.000
_cell.length_c   1.000
_cell.angle_alpha   90.00
_cell.angle_beta   90.00
_cell.angle_gamma   90.00
#
_symmetry.space_group_name_H-M   'P 1'
#
loop_
_entity.id
_entity.type
_entity.pdbx_description
1 polymer ?
#
loop_
_entity_poly.entity_id
_entity_poly.type
_entity_poly.pdbx_seq_one_letter_code
_entity_poly.pdbx_strand_id
1 'polypeptide(L)'
;VPHSWISKVLEMLGINNSIRKFLHVAMGSWKTLITVMGHVMGQVNIRRGLFQGDSLSPLIFITALIPLTILLRKTGLGYHTSKTARAISHLLFMDDLKLYGKSTKETESLLNTVRIFSQDIAMEFGLDKCATLYIYRGTVQATQGIEMPNSTTIKGLSLEEGYKYLGILQSGEVKHSHVKQKTSSEYLRRVRKLLKSKLNGGNTIKGINSWAVPVIRYTAGIVDWTLAELDELDRKTRKLMTANHALHPQSDVDRLYLPRSEGGRGLQQIRQTVEEEKRSLSEYVSSRKEAALQEVKQEGLLIDGTKREFRRQELQSRRQRWSSKPLHGQYLKNIEGKVDETLTWAWLKHGELKKETEGFIMAAQDQALRTNAIKCKIDKTSNSSMCRLCGDREETVDHLVSSCSKIAQTDYKERHNKVAAMLHWNLCKKYGLPVTDKWWEHKAEKVVQTAEVKILWDFKIQTDKHLAHNIPDITVVEKAQTYLIDVAIPGDGRIDQKEQEKIQKYQDLKVEVERLWERKAIVVPVVIGALGAIPKGLTKHLKTLGIDKISPAQLQKAALLGTAHILRKYL
;
A
#
# COMPACT_ATOMS: atom_id res chain seq x y z
N VAL A 1 -31.74 15.29 15.97
CA VAL A 1 -31.40 16.47 16.78
C VAL A 1 -31.91 17.72 16.06
N PRO A 2 -32.72 18.61 16.68
CA PRO A 2 -33.17 19.89 16.10
C PRO A 2 -32.00 20.86 15.92
N HIS A 3 -32.07 21.68 14.87
CA HIS A 3 -31.05 22.73 14.63
C HIS A 3 -31.08 23.82 15.70
N SER A 4 -32.25 24.10 16.27
CA SER A 4 -32.41 25.03 17.42
C SER A 4 -31.63 24.55 18.64
N TRP A 5 -31.68 23.27 18.96
CA TRP A 5 -30.89 22.64 20.03
C TRP A 5 -29.40 22.81 19.80
N ILE A 6 -28.92 22.44 18.58
CA ILE A 6 -27.51 22.59 18.21
C ILE A 6 -27.05 24.06 18.43
N SER A 7 -27.82 25.04 17.93
CA SER A 7 -27.51 26.45 18.11
C SER A 7 -27.44 26.85 19.59
N LYS A 8 -28.35 26.34 20.43
CA LYS A 8 -28.35 26.59 21.86
C LYS A 8 -27.14 26.00 22.58
N VAL A 9 -26.77 24.77 22.25
CA VAL A 9 -25.58 24.12 22.85
C VAL A 9 -24.30 24.85 22.45
N LEU A 10 -24.16 25.27 21.21
CA LEU A 10 -23.00 26.07 20.76
C LEU A 10 -22.89 27.41 21.52
N GLU A 11 -24.03 28.02 21.85
CA GLU A 11 -24.08 29.21 22.70
C GLU A 11 -23.63 28.91 24.12
N MET A 12 -24.19 27.85 24.75
CA MET A 12 -23.86 27.43 26.12
C MET A 12 -22.37 27.07 26.28
N LEU A 13 -21.74 26.56 25.23
CA LEU A 13 -20.33 26.21 25.21
C LEU A 13 -19.41 27.40 24.88
N GLY A 14 -19.95 28.59 24.72
CA GLY A 14 -19.18 29.82 24.44
C GLY A 14 -18.49 29.82 23.07
N ILE A 15 -19.01 29.10 22.09
CA ILE A 15 -18.44 29.06 20.74
C ILE A 15 -18.55 30.45 20.11
N ASN A 16 -17.50 30.89 19.41
CA ASN A 16 -17.41 32.19 18.78
C ASN A 16 -18.65 32.54 17.96
N ASN A 17 -19.16 33.77 18.13
CA ASN A 17 -20.42 34.23 17.53
C ASN A 17 -20.41 34.16 15.99
N SER A 18 -19.26 34.39 15.35
CA SER A 18 -19.15 34.29 13.89
C SER A 18 -19.35 32.86 13.41
N ILE A 19 -18.80 31.86 14.14
CA ILE A 19 -18.99 30.44 13.84
C ILE A 19 -20.45 30.07 14.06
N ARG A 20 -21.05 30.48 15.17
CA ARG A 20 -22.48 30.23 15.48
C ARG A 20 -23.41 30.79 14.41
N LYS A 21 -23.19 32.03 13.98
CA LYS A 21 -23.94 32.66 12.89
C LYS A 21 -23.78 31.93 11.57
N PHE A 22 -22.55 31.55 11.21
CA PHE A 22 -22.29 30.78 10.01
C PHE A 22 -23.04 29.43 10.03
N LEU A 23 -22.93 28.66 11.11
CA LEU A 23 -23.63 27.38 11.23
C LEU A 23 -25.14 27.53 11.21
N HIS A 24 -25.68 28.56 11.87
CA HIS A 24 -27.12 28.87 11.87
C HIS A 24 -27.64 29.14 10.46
N VAL A 25 -26.96 30.00 9.70
CA VAL A 25 -27.31 30.32 8.31
C VAL A 25 -27.15 29.07 7.41
N ALA A 26 -26.05 28.35 7.56
CA ALA A 26 -25.81 27.13 6.78
C ALA A 26 -26.90 26.07 7.01
N MET A 27 -27.21 25.75 8.27
CA MET A 27 -28.27 24.78 8.61
C MET A 27 -29.67 25.29 8.19
N GLY A 28 -29.91 26.57 8.26
CA GLY A 28 -31.17 27.20 7.81
C GLY A 28 -31.40 27.09 6.29
N SER A 29 -30.32 26.98 5.52
CA SER A 29 -30.37 26.84 4.07
C SER A 29 -30.47 25.39 3.60
N TRP A 30 -30.37 24.40 4.51
CA TRP A 30 -30.39 22.99 4.12
C TRP A 30 -31.74 22.53 3.58
N LYS A 31 -31.69 21.95 2.40
CA LYS A 31 -32.86 21.52 1.65
C LYS A 31 -32.60 20.18 1.00
N THR A 32 -33.65 19.39 0.80
CA THR A 32 -33.61 18.19 -0.03
C THR A 32 -34.59 18.32 -1.17
N LEU A 33 -34.22 17.82 -2.34
CA LEU A 33 -35.09 17.74 -3.50
C LEU A 33 -35.69 16.33 -3.57
N ILE A 34 -37.02 16.27 -3.71
CA ILE A 34 -37.72 15.00 -3.95
C ILE A 34 -37.76 14.82 -5.47
N THR A 35 -37.13 13.76 -5.96
CA THR A 35 -37.10 13.42 -7.39
C THR A 35 -37.76 12.08 -7.64
N VAL A 36 -38.58 12.03 -8.69
CA VAL A 36 -39.20 10.79 -9.19
C VAL A 36 -38.87 10.68 -10.68
N MET A 37 -38.26 9.55 -11.09
CA MET A 37 -37.82 9.31 -12.48
C MET A 37 -36.98 10.47 -13.08
N GLY A 38 -36.15 11.13 -12.26
CA GLY A 38 -35.29 12.24 -12.70
C GLY A 38 -35.99 13.61 -12.72
N HIS A 39 -37.28 13.72 -12.46
CA HIS A 39 -38.00 14.97 -12.35
C HIS A 39 -38.09 15.45 -10.91
N VAL A 40 -37.84 16.73 -10.67
CA VAL A 40 -37.98 17.34 -9.35
C VAL A 40 -39.48 17.54 -9.06
N MET A 41 -39.97 16.83 -8.03
CA MET A 41 -41.38 16.89 -7.61
C MET A 41 -41.61 17.91 -6.49
N GLY A 42 -40.60 18.27 -5.77
CA GLY A 42 -40.68 19.24 -4.67
C GLY A 42 -39.39 19.43 -3.92
N GLN A 43 -39.43 20.37 -2.97
CA GLN A 43 -38.30 20.72 -2.10
C GLN A 43 -38.78 20.74 -0.65
N VAL A 44 -37.99 20.15 0.26
CA VAL A 44 -38.25 20.15 1.70
C VAL A 44 -37.10 20.84 2.44
N ASN A 45 -37.42 21.77 3.32
CA ASN A 45 -36.44 22.40 4.19
C ASN A 45 -36.12 21.47 5.37
N ILE A 46 -34.83 21.22 5.62
CA ILE A 46 -34.34 20.37 6.70
C ILE A 46 -34.17 21.23 7.94
N ARG A 47 -34.99 21.01 8.96
CA ARG A 47 -34.92 21.72 10.26
C ARG A 47 -34.41 20.86 11.41
N ARG A 48 -34.23 19.58 11.18
CA ARG A 48 -33.65 18.61 12.12
C ARG A 48 -32.80 17.58 11.38
N GLY A 49 -31.86 16.98 12.08
CA GLY A 49 -30.92 16.02 11.52
C GLY A 49 -29.63 16.67 11.00
N LEU A 50 -28.68 15.84 10.65
CA LEU A 50 -27.38 16.21 10.09
C LEU A 50 -27.10 15.32 8.88
N PHE A 51 -26.40 15.85 7.88
CA PHE A 51 -26.06 15.07 6.69
C PHE A 51 -25.05 13.98 7.01
N GLN A 52 -25.37 12.74 6.63
CA GLN A 52 -24.41 11.65 6.66
C GLN A 52 -23.40 11.82 5.52
N GLY A 53 -22.09 11.76 5.88
CA GLY A 53 -20.99 11.94 4.92
C GLY A 53 -20.41 13.35 4.86
N ASP A 54 -21.05 14.35 5.48
CA ASP A 54 -20.44 15.67 5.71
C ASP A 54 -19.38 15.59 6.82
N SER A 55 -18.24 16.22 6.64
CA SER A 55 -17.10 16.15 7.57
C SER A 55 -17.34 16.86 8.90
N LEU A 56 -18.23 17.84 8.92
CA LEU A 56 -18.57 18.63 10.13
C LEU A 56 -19.69 18.00 10.95
N SER A 57 -20.55 17.20 10.33
CA SER A 57 -21.72 16.58 10.99
C SER A 57 -21.38 15.74 12.21
N PRO A 58 -20.33 14.90 12.23
CA PRO A 58 -19.93 14.16 13.42
C PRO A 58 -19.57 15.08 14.59
N LEU A 59 -18.86 16.16 14.34
CA LEU A 59 -18.46 17.12 15.38
C LEU A 59 -19.68 17.84 15.97
N ILE A 60 -20.58 18.30 15.12
CA ILE A 60 -21.84 18.97 15.56
C ILE A 60 -22.69 17.98 16.37
N PHE A 61 -22.79 16.72 15.94
CA PHE A 61 -23.57 15.71 16.66
C PHE A 61 -23.00 15.44 18.05
N ILE A 62 -21.70 15.21 18.19
CA ILE A 62 -21.04 15.03 19.48
C ILE A 62 -21.24 16.26 20.36
N THR A 63 -21.08 17.45 19.81
CA THR A 63 -21.28 18.70 20.54
C THR A 63 -22.69 18.81 21.09
N ALA A 64 -23.71 18.43 20.30
CA ALA A 64 -25.12 18.43 20.73
C ALA A 64 -25.42 17.47 21.89
N LEU A 65 -24.59 16.43 22.11
CA LEU A 65 -24.71 15.45 23.19
C LEU A 65 -23.84 15.77 24.43
N ILE A 66 -22.98 16.79 24.39
CA ILE A 66 -22.19 17.22 25.57
C ILE A 66 -23.08 17.47 26.80
N PRO A 67 -24.24 18.17 26.70
CA PRO A 67 -25.11 18.38 27.86
C PRO A 67 -25.60 17.08 28.51
N LEU A 68 -25.89 16.03 27.72
CA LEU A 68 -26.25 14.71 28.27
C LEU A 68 -25.11 14.13 29.13
N THR A 69 -23.87 14.20 28.62
CA THR A 69 -22.69 13.77 29.38
C THR A 69 -22.52 14.53 30.69
N ILE A 70 -22.78 15.84 30.68
CA ILE A 70 -22.73 16.68 31.88
C ILE A 70 -23.83 16.28 32.88
N LEU A 71 -25.06 16.06 32.41
CA LEU A 71 -26.18 15.63 33.24
C LEU A 71 -25.89 14.28 33.89
N LEU A 72 -25.48 13.26 33.12
CA LEU A 72 -25.14 11.96 33.64
C LEU A 72 -24.03 11.99 34.69
N ARG A 73 -22.99 12.81 34.48
CA ARG A 73 -21.91 13.01 35.46
C ARG A 73 -22.38 13.71 36.73
N LYS A 74 -23.30 14.66 36.63
CA LYS A 74 -23.87 15.38 37.77
C LYS A 74 -24.75 14.51 38.68
N THR A 75 -25.28 13.37 38.21
CA THR A 75 -26.05 12.46 39.07
C THR A 75 -25.17 11.87 40.17
N GLY A 76 -23.86 11.80 40.00
CA GLY A 76 -22.95 11.10 40.92
C GLY A 76 -23.10 9.59 40.92
N LEU A 77 -24.04 9.05 40.12
CA LEU A 77 -24.30 7.61 40.01
C LEU A 77 -23.30 6.97 39.04
N GLY A 78 -23.08 5.67 39.19
CA GLY A 78 -22.21 4.93 38.29
C GLY A 78 -21.40 3.84 39.01
N TYR A 79 -20.61 3.10 38.23
CA TYR A 79 -19.70 2.10 38.74
C TYR A 79 -18.40 2.74 39.23
N HIS A 80 -17.95 2.39 40.44
CA HIS A 80 -16.66 2.79 40.97
C HIS A 80 -15.68 1.63 40.81
N THR A 81 -14.55 1.88 40.21
CA THR A 81 -13.44 0.95 40.33
C THR A 81 -12.79 1.12 41.69
N SER A 82 -12.02 0.13 42.15
CA SER A 82 -11.33 0.19 43.45
C SER A 82 -10.32 1.31 43.58
N LYS A 83 -9.96 1.98 42.47
CA LYS A 83 -8.87 2.93 42.34
C LYS A 83 -9.30 4.35 41.98
N THR A 84 -10.56 4.58 41.54
CA THR A 84 -11.03 5.94 41.20
C THR A 84 -11.97 6.53 42.23
N ALA A 85 -11.77 7.82 42.53
CA ALA A 85 -12.70 8.59 43.36
C ALA A 85 -14.00 8.97 42.59
N ARG A 86 -14.05 8.81 41.28
CA ARG A 86 -15.20 9.19 40.44
C ARG A 86 -15.91 7.98 39.88
N ALA A 87 -17.26 8.01 39.98
CA ALA A 87 -18.10 7.01 39.32
C ALA A 87 -18.01 7.13 37.79
N ILE A 88 -17.89 5.99 37.13
CA ILE A 88 -18.06 5.87 35.67
C ILE A 88 -19.56 5.64 35.43
N SER A 89 -20.28 6.67 35.03
CA SER A 89 -21.73 6.60 34.76
C SER A 89 -22.01 6.08 33.34
N HIS A 90 -21.14 6.42 32.36
CA HIS A 90 -21.36 6.09 30.96
C HIS A 90 -20.11 6.13 30.11
N LEU A 91 -20.15 5.44 28.97
CA LEU A 91 -19.30 5.63 27.81
C LEU A 91 -20.18 6.01 26.62
N LEU A 92 -19.81 7.05 25.92
CA LEU A 92 -20.54 7.58 24.76
C LEU A 92 -19.62 7.70 23.57
N PHE A 93 -19.97 7.04 22.48
CA PHE A 93 -19.28 7.17 21.19
C PHE A 93 -20.32 7.45 20.09
N MET A 94 -20.40 8.70 19.65
CA MET A 94 -21.47 9.18 18.77
C MET A 94 -22.84 8.89 19.42
N ASP A 95 -23.66 8.05 18.79
CA ASP A 95 -24.97 7.61 19.25
C ASP A 95 -24.91 6.34 20.12
N ASP A 96 -23.80 5.61 20.10
CA ASP A 96 -23.62 4.40 20.91
C ASP A 96 -23.33 4.76 22.37
N LEU A 97 -24.34 4.62 23.23
CA LEU A 97 -24.27 4.90 24.67
C LEU A 97 -24.26 3.61 25.49
N LYS A 98 -23.34 3.51 26.44
CA LYS A 98 -23.27 2.45 27.43
C LYS A 98 -23.33 3.05 28.82
N LEU A 99 -24.32 2.65 29.61
CA LEU A 99 -24.52 3.10 31.00
C LEU A 99 -23.96 2.09 31.99
N TYR A 100 -23.49 2.56 33.12
CA TYR A 100 -22.97 1.75 34.22
C TYR A 100 -23.63 2.21 35.54
N GLY A 101 -24.20 1.29 36.26
CA GLY A 101 -24.74 1.53 37.61
C GLY A 101 -24.28 0.42 38.58
N LYS A 102 -24.20 0.70 39.88
CA LYS A 102 -23.92 -0.28 40.93
C LYS A 102 -25.10 -1.20 41.22
N SER A 103 -26.30 -0.77 40.86
CA SER A 103 -27.54 -1.47 41.07
C SER A 103 -28.52 -1.20 39.95
N THR A 104 -29.57 -2.04 39.87
CA THR A 104 -30.67 -1.83 38.93
C THR A 104 -31.30 -0.45 39.10
N LYS A 105 -31.55 0.01 40.34
CA LYS A 105 -32.10 1.35 40.63
C LYS A 105 -31.23 2.48 40.11
N GLU A 106 -29.90 2.40 40.25
CA GLU A 106 -29.00 3.41 39.70
C GLU A 106 -29.04 3.41 38.15
N THR A 107 -29.06 2.22 37.53
CA THR A 107 -29.14 2.09 36.08
C THR A 107 -30.46 2.63 35.55
N GLU A 108 -31.58 2.37 36.23
CA GLU A 108 -32.89 2.95 35.90
C GLU A 108 -32.90 4.48 36.01
N SER A 109 -32.28 5.04 37.04
CA SER A 109 -32.15 6.50 37.20
C SER A 109 -31.33 7.14 36.07
N LEU A 110 -30.19 6.54 35.74
CA LEU A 110 -29.37 6.98 34.61
C LEU A 110 -30.12 6.87 33.27
N LEU A 111 -30.82 5.74 33.07
CA LEU A 111 -31.63 5.50 31.88
C LEU A 111 -32.77 6.53 31.74
N ASN A 112 -33.45 6.85 32.87
CA ASN A 112 -34.49 7.86 32.88
C ASN A 112 -33.96 9.26 32.53
N THR A 113 -32.75 9.62 32.99
CA THR A 113 -32.07 10.85 32.62
C THR A 113 -31.85 10.90 31.11
N VAL A 114 -31.35 9.81 30.49
CA VAL A 114 -31.16 9.71 29.04
C VAL A 114 -32.49 9.82 28.30
N ARG A 115 -33.55 9.16 28.83
CA ARG A 115 -34.89 9.19 28.23
C ARG A 115 -35.47 10.59 28.18
N ILE A 116 -35.45 11.32 29.31
CA ILE A 116 -35.95 12.70 29.37
C ILE A 116 -35.17 13.58 28.40
N PHE A 117 -33.84 13.55 28.48
CA PHE A 117 -32.99 14.34 27.55
C PHE A 117 -33.29 14.02 26.08
N SER A 118 -33.42 12.75 25.72
CA SER A 118 -33.69 12.34 24.36
C SER A 118 -35.05 12.82 23.86
N GLN A 119 -36.09 12.73 24.72
CA GLN A 119 -37.43 13.26 24.40
C GLN A 119 -37.41 14.75 24.19
N ASP A 120 -36.69 15.52 25.01
CA ASP A 120 -36.58 16.99 24.88
C ASP A 120 -35.91 17.42 23.56
N ILE A 121 -34.99 16.62 23.05
CA ILE A 121 -34.33 16.90 21.76
C ILE A 121 -34.92 16.08 20.60
N ALA A 122 -36.09 15.49 20.78
CA ALA A 122 -36.80 14.68 19.79
C ALA A 122 -35.96 13.55 19.18
N MET A 123 -35.21 12.83 20.04
CA MET A 123 -34.52 11.58 19.71
C MET A 123 -35.24 10.39 20.37
N GLU A 124 -35.22 9.25 19.71
CA GLU A 124 -35.85 8.04 20.19
C GLU A 124 -34.81 6.93 20.38
N PHE A 125 -35.07 6.02 21.30
CA PHE A 125 -34.27 4.80 21.47
C PHE A 125 -34.60 3.77 20.40
N GLY A 126 -33.59 3.15 19.82
CA GLY A 126 -33.74 1.90 19.09
C GLY A 126 -33.85 0.72 20.06
N LEU A 127 -35.01 0.53 20.64
CA LEU A 127 -35.22 -0.46 21.71
C LEU A 127 -34.83 -1.88 21.32
N ASP A 128 -34.97 -2.24 20.06
CA ASP A 128 -34.54 -3.51 19.48
C ASP A 128 -33.02 -3.75 19.57
N LYS A 129 -32.25 -2.66 19.72
CA LYS A 129 -30.78 -2.66 19.85
C LYS A 129 -30.31 -2.47 21.30
N CYS A 130 -31.21 -2.13 22.20
CA CYS A 130 -30.91 -1.94 23.62
C CYS A 130 -30.92 -3.28 24.36
N ALA A 131 -29.99 -3.44 25.29
CA ALA A 131 -29.94 -4.61 26.17
C ALA A 131 -29.32 -4.26 27.53
N THR A 132 -29.67 -5.01 28.57
CA THR A 132 -29.08 -4.89 29.90
C THR A 132 -28.30 -6.14 30.26
N LEU A 133 -27.18 -5.94 30.96
CA LEU A 133 -26.33 -6.99 31.48
C LEU A 133 -26.17 -6.80 33.00
N TYR A 134 -26.43 -7.84 33.78
CA TYR A 134 -26.22 -7.82 35.23
C TYR A 134 -24.99 -8.64 35.59
N ILE A 135 -24.03 -8.02 36.28
CA ILE A 135 -22.79 -8.66 36.73
C ILE A 135 -22.76 -8.60 38.27
N TYR A 136 -22.64 -9.75 38.89
CA TYR A 136 -22.49 -9.87 40.36
C TYR A 136 -21.21 -10.64 40.69
N ARG A 137 -20.35 -10.05 41.50
CA ARG A 137 -19.03 -10.62 41.87
C ARG A 137 -18.22 -11.15 40.67
N GLY A 138 -18.19 -10.38 39.58
CA GLY A 138 -17.43 -10.74 38.37
C GLY A 138 -18.12 -11.76 37.45
N THR A 139 -19.28 -12.31 37.82
CA THR A 139 -20.03 -13.28 37.00
C THR A 139 -21.31 -12.65 36.45
N VAL A 140 -21.59 -12.94 35.17
CA VAL A 140 -22.86 -12.54 34.54
C VAL A 140 -24.00 -13.32 35.15
N GLN A 141 -25.07 -12.64 35.53
CA GLN A 141 -26.27 -13.22 36.10
C GLN A 141 -27.46 -13.01 35.17
N ALA A 142 -28.41 -13.94 35.21
CA ALA A 142 -29.67 -13.78 34.49
C ALA A 142 -30.43 -12.54 34.99
N THR A 143 -31.02 -11.78 34.07
CA THR A 143 -31.85 -10.62 34.38
C THR A 143 -33.06 -10.57 33.45
N GLN A 144 -34.19 -10.15 33.97
CA GLN A 144 -35.42 -9.93 33.19
C GLN A 144 -35.34 -8.63 32.35
N GLY A 145 -34.29 -7.81 32.59
CA GLY A 145 -34.15 -6.51 31.93
C GLY A 145 -34.65 -5.35 32.82
N ILE A 146 -34.85 -4.22 32.17
CA ILE A 146 -35.32 -2.98 32.86
C ILE A 146 -36.60 -2.52 32.18
N GLU A 147 -37.66 -2.38 33.01
CA GLU A 147 -38.93 -1.80 32.55
C GLU A 147 -38.85 -0.26 32.51
N MET A 148 -39.27 0.32 31.39
CA MET A 148 -39.33 1.75 31.21
C MET A 148 -40.69 2.32 31.62
N PRO A 149 -40.79 3.60 32.02
CA PRO A 149 -42.05 4.21 32.44
C PRO A 149 -43.20 4.16 31.42
N ASN A 150 -42.89 3.89 30.15
CA ASN A 150 -43.87 3.70 29.07
C ASN A 150 -44.26 2.22 28.84
N SER A 151 -44.02 1.36 29.79
CA SER A 151 -44.29 -0.10 29.74
C SER A 151 -43.51 -0.84 28.67
N THR A 152 -42.44 -0.24 28.13
CA THR A 152 -41.50 -0.96 27.25
C THR A 152 -40.34 -1.51 28.05
N THR A 153 -39.90 -2.73 27.74
CA THR A 153 -38.81 -3.41 28.48
C THR A 153 -37.55 -3.46 27.62
N ILE A 154 -36.44 -2.98 28.19
CA ILE A 154 -35.11 -3.26 27.65
C ILE A 154 -34.73 -4.66 28.10
N LYS A 155 -34.56 -5.59 27.17
CA LYS A 155 -34.32 -7.00 27.45
C LYS A 155 -33.05 -7.23 28.26
N GLY A 156 -33.10 -8.21 29.17
CA GLY A 156 -31.93 -8.77 29.81
C GLY A 156 -31.19 -9.71 28.85
N LEU A 157 -29.85 -9.69 28.85
CA LEU A 157 -29.04 -10.67 28.14
C LEU A 157 -28.93 -11.95 28.99
N SER A 158 -29.04 -13.09 28.33
CA SER A 158 -28.73 -14.38 28.95
C SER A 158 -27.22 -14.57 29.10
N LEU A 159 -26.82 -15.61 29.89
CA LEU A 159 -25.39 -15.93 30.12
C LEU A 159 -24.60 -16.21 28.85
N GLU A 160 -25.27 -16.77 27.83
CA GLU A 160 -24.65 -17.16 26.55
C GLU A 160 -24.70 -16.04 25.51
N GLU A 161 -25.66 -15.14 25.65
CA GLU A 161 -25.83 -14.03 24.74
C GLU A 161 -24.70 -13.00 24.90
N GLY A 162 -24.27 -12.45 23.78
CA GLY A 162 -23.39 -11.29 23.74
C GLY A 162 -24.08 -10.14 23.04
N TYR A 163 -23.69 -8.94 23.38
CA TYR A 163 -24.11 -7.76 22.64
C TYR A 163 -22.95 -7.16 21.90
N LYS A 164 -23.26 -6.46 20.82
CA LYS A 164 -22.25 -5.83 19.96
C LYS A 164 -22.12 -4.37 20.36
N TYR A 165 -20.94 -3.98 20.87
CA TYR A 165 -20.59 -2.59 21.13
C TYR A 165 -19.38 -2.19 20.29
N LEU A 166 -19.49 -1.11 19.51
CA LEU A 166 -18.47 -0.65 18.58
C LEU A 166 -17.90 -1.77 17.70
N GLY A 167 -18.78 -2.65 17.21
CA GLY A 167 -18.40 -3.75 16.33
C GLY A 167 -17.81 -4.98 17.00
N ILE A 168 -17.54 -4.93 18.32
CA ILE A 168 -16.94 -6.01 19.10
C ILE A 168 -18.04 -6.71 19.89
N LEU A 169 -18.08 -8.05 19.81
CA LEU A 169 -18.99 -8.87 20.60
C LEU A 169 -18.44 -9.03 22.01
N GLN A 170 -19.26 -8.71 23.00
CA GLN A 170 -18.92 -8.80 24.42
C GLN A 170 -20.11 -9.25 25.26
N SER A 171 -19.85 -9.79 26.46
CA SER A 171 -20.79 -10.06 27.50
C SER A 171 -20.23 -9.49 28.82
N GLY A 172 -19.90 -10.31 29.82
CA GLY A 172 -19.06 -9.88 30.94
C GLY A 172 -17.63 -9.49 30.52
N GLU A 173 -17.17 -10.10 29.45
CA GLU A 173 -15.85 -9.85 28.81
C GLU A 173 -15.96 -9.83 27.29
N VAL A 174 -14.88 -9.47 26.62
CA VAL A 174 -14.78 -9.54 25.15
C VAL A 174 -14.77 -11.01 24.72
N LYS A 175 -15.62 -11.38 23.77
CA LYS A 175 -15.65 -12.74 23.18
C LYS A 175 -14.50 -12.90 22.16
N HIS A 176 -13.25 -12.95 22.66
CA HIS A 176 -12.01 -12.95 21.85
C HIS A 176 -12.04 -13.97 20.70
N SER A 177 -12.35 -15.25 21.00
CA SER A 177 -12.37 -16.33 20.00
C SER A 177 -13.34 -16.06 18.85
N HIS A 178 -14.55 -15.58 19.14
CA HIS A 178 -15.54 -15.22 18.14
C HIS A 178 -15.06 -14.06 17.25
N VAL A 179 -14.50 -13.01 17.86
CA VAL A 179 -14.00 -11.84 17.13
C VAL A 179 -12.82 -12.24 16.23
N LYS A 180 -11.88 -13.05 16.74
CA LYS A 180 -10.75 -13.60 15.97
C LYS A 180 -11.23 -14.38 14.74
N GLN A 181 -12.14 -15.31 14.93
CA GLN A 181 -12.69 -16.14 13.83
C GLN A 181 -13.35 -15.28 12.75
N LYS A 182 -14.22 -14.36 13.16
CA LYS A 182 -14.94 -13.46 12.26
C LYS A 182 -14.00 -12.55 11.46
N THR A 183 -13.07 -11.89 12.15
CA THR A 183 -12.13 -10.95 11.51
C THR A 183 -11.12 -11.67 10.62
N SER A 184 -10.62 -12.85 11.03
CA SER A 184 -9.73 -13.68 10.21
C SER A 184 -10.42 -14.15 8.93
N SER A 185 -11.66 -14.62 9.04
CA SER A 185 -12.44 -15.08 7.88
C SER A 185 -12.70 -13.95 6.90
N GLU A 186 -13.10 -12.79 7.39
CA GLU A 186 -13.34 -11.60 6.55
C GLU A 186 -12.07 -11.04 5.93
N TYR A 187 -10.96 -10.98 6.68
CA TYR A 187 -9.64 -10.61 6.16
C TYR A 187 -9.24 -11.49 4.97
N LEU A 188 -9.25 -12.82 5.17
CA LEU A 188 -8.87 -13.77 4.12
C LEU A 188 -9.84 -13.75 2.93
N ARG A 189 -11.13 -13.49 3.16
CA ARG A 189 -12.13 -13.29 2.10
C ARG A 189 -11.77 -12.08 1.22
N ARG A 190 -11.41 -10.95 1.85
CA ARG A 190 -11.00 -9.73 1.13
C ARG A 190 -9.70 -9.93 0.36
N VAL A 191 -8.71 -10.59 0.97
CA VAL A 191 -7.44 -10.94 0.29
C VAL A 191 -7.72 -11.77 -0.97
N ARG A 192 -8.57 -12.83 -0.88
CA ARG A 192 -8.94 -13.65 -2.04
C ARG A 192 -9.59 -12.84 -3.16
N LYS A 193 -10.52 -11.92 -2.81
CA LYS A 193 -11.18 -11.06 -3.81
C LYS A 193 -10.17 -10.18 -4.56
N LEU A 194 -9.24 -9.56 -3.84
CA LEU A 194 -8.20 -8.72 -4.45
C LEU A 194 -7.24 -9.52 -5.33
N LEU A 195 -6.82 -10.70 -4.88
CA LEU A 195 -5.94 -11.56 -5.67
C LEU A 195 -6.58 -12.11 -6.95
N LYS A 196 -7.92 -12.30 -6.95
CA LYS A 196 -8.68 -12.69 -8.15
C LYS A 196 -8.98 -11.52 -9.09
N SER A 197 -8.76 -10.28 -8.67
CA SER A 197 -9.00 -9.11 -9.51
C SER A 197 -7.92 -8.94 -10.59
N LYS A 198 -8.21 -8.11 -11.60
CA LYS A 198 -7.27 -7.75 -12.68
C LYS A 198 -6.31 -6.62 -12.31
N LEU A 199 -6.18 -6.27 -11.03
CA LEU A 199 -5.27 -5.23 -10.57
C LEU A 199 -3.81 -5.60 -10.85
N ASN A 200 -2.98 -4.60 -11.14
CA ASN A 200 -1.53 -4.77 -11.21
C ASN A 200 -0.93 -5.09 -9.83
N GLY A 201 0.35 -5.50 -9.78
CA GLY A 201 1.00 -5.92 -8.53
C GLY A 201 0.96 -4.85 -7.44
N GLY A 202 1.27 -3.60 -7.79
CA GLY A 202 1.24 -2.47 -6.85
C GLY A 202 -0.14 -2.21 -6.27
N ASN A 203 -1.16 -2.15 -7.12
CA ASN A 203 -2.54 -1.88 -6.70
C ASN A 203 -3.15 -3.06 -5.93
N THR A 204 -2.76 -4.31 -6.25
CA THR A 204 -3.17 -5.49 -5.47
C THR A 204 -2.68 -5.38 -4.02
N ILE A 205 -1.39 -5.09 -3.80
CA ILE A 205 -0.82 -4.89 -2.46
C ILE A 205 -1.44 -3.69 -1.76
N LYS A 206 -1.59 -2.56 -2.46
CA LYS A 206 -2.25 -1.36 -1.92
C LYS A 206 -3.68 -1.66 -1.49
N GLY A 207 -4.42 -2.43 -2.29
CA GLY A 207 -5.78 -2.87 -1.95
C GLY A 207 -5.81 -3.77 -0.71
N ILE A 208 -4.88 -4.74 -0.58
CA ILE A 208 -4.79 -5.58 0.61
C ILE A 208 -4.53 -4.71 1.85
N ASN A 209 -3.57 -3.79 1.76
CA ASN A 209 -3.21 -2.91 2.87
C ASN A 209 -4.33 -1.94 3.28
N SER A 210 -5.13 -1.44 2.32
CA SER A 210 -6.14 -0.42 2.58
C SER A 210 -7.55 -0.98 2.84
N TRP A 211 -7.84 -2.22 2.42
CA TRP A 211 -9.18 -2.79 2.55
C TRP A 211 -9.22 -4.09 3.37
N ALA A 212 -8.21 -4.97 3.25
CA ALA A 212 -8.22 -6.23 4.00
C ALA A 212 -7.58 -6.07 5.39
N VAL A 213 -6.37 -5.52 5.49
CA VAL A 213 -5.63 -5.33 6.75
C VAL A 213 -6.42 -4.53 7.81
N PRO A 214 -7.19 -3.47 7.47
CA PRO A 214 -7.97 -2.74 8.45
C PRO A 214 -8.99 -3.57 9.24
N VAL A 215 -9.43 -4.71 8.70
CA VAL A 215 -10.34 -5.63 9.43
C VAL A 215 -9.68 -6.17 10.70
N ILE A 216 -8.41 -6.55 10.63
CA ILE A 216 -7.63 -7.01 11.80
C ILE A 216 -7.20 -5.81 12.64
N ARG A 217 -6.71 -4.75 11.99
CA ARG A 217 -6.22 -3.54 12.66
C ARG A 217 -7.24 -2.94 13.61
N TYR A 218 -8.51 -2.90 13.23
CA TYR A 218 -9.59 -2.33 14.03
C TYR A 218 -9.70 -2.95 15.42
N THR A 219 -9.48 -4.25 15.52
CA THR A 219 -9.61 -5.00 16.78
C THR A 219 -8.26 -5.26 17.46
N ALA A 220 -7.14 -4.89 16.83
CA ALA A 220 -5.79 -5.29 17.21
C ALA A 220 -5.37 -4.87 18.64
N GLY A 221 -5.82 -3.69 19.09
CA GLY A 221 -5.50 -3.18 20.44
C GLY A 221 -6.32 -3.80 21.57
N ILE A 222 -7.41 -4.50 21.24
CA ILE A 222 -8.39 -5.00 22.23
C ILE A 222 -8.42 -6.52 22.27
N VAL A 223 -8.32 -7.17 21.09
CA VAL A 223 -8.39 -8.62 20.97
C VAL A 223 -7.04 -9.24 21.28
N ASP A 224 -7.07 -10.25 22.14
CA ASP A 224 -5.85 -10.92 22.59
C ASP A 224 -5.37 -11.97 21.59
N TRP A 225 -4.59 -11.52 20.62
CA TRP A 225 -3.97 -12.36 19.62
C TRP A 225 -2.69 -13.00 20.13
N THR A 226 -2.55 -14.30 19.97
CA THR A 226 -1.26 -14.99 20.16
C THR A 226 -0.35 -14.81 18.93
N LEU A 227 0.97 -14.88 19.14
CA LEU A 227 1.94 -14.80 18.04
C LEU A 227 1.72 -15.92 17.00
N ALA A 228 1.36 -17.13 17.47
CA ALA A 228 1.09 -18.28 16.59
C ALA A 228 -0.12 -18.04 15.67
N GLU A 229 -1.19 -17.44 16.17
CA GLU A 229 -2.38 -17.08 15.38
C GLU A 229 -2.06 -16.03 14.32
N LEU A 230 -1.25 -15.03 14.68
CA LEU A 230 -0.83 -13.97 13.75
C LEU A 230 0.11 -14.51 12.65
N ASP A 231 1.08 -15.33 13.02
CA ASP A 231 1.99 -15.99 12.06
C ASP A 231 1.23 -16.93 11.12
N GLU A 232 0.17 -17.59 11.61
CA GLU A 232 -0.70 -18.43 10.78
C GLU A 232 -1.48 -17.58 9.75
N LEU A 233 -2.00 -16.41 10.13
CA LEU A 233 -2.67 -15.49 9.20
C LEU A 233 -1.70 -14.99 8.11
N ASP A 234 -0.49 -14.63 8.50
CA ASP A 234 0.55 -14.22 7.54
C ASP A 234 0.92 -15.37 6.60
N ARG A 235 1.04 -16.59 7.11
CA ARG A 235 1.29 -17.80 6.31
C ARG A 235 0.14 -18.09 5.34
N LYS A 236 -1.12 -18.01 5.79
CA LYS A 236 -2.31 -18.16 4.93
C LYS A 236 -2.34 -17.11 3.83
N THR A 237 -1.97 -15.88 4.14
CA THR A 237 -1.88 -14.79 3.15
C THR A 237 -0.84 -15.12 2.07
N ARG A 238 0.37 -15.54 2.46
CA ARG A 238 1.40 -15.95 1.50
C ARG A 238 0.95 -17.14 0.64
N LYS A 239 0.31 -18.16 1.24
CA LYS A 239 -0.27 -19.29 0.49
C LYS A 239 -1.30 -18.83 -0.54
N LEU A 240 -2.18 -17.90 -0.19
CA LEU A 240 -3.15 -17.32 -1.14
C LEU A 240 -2.46 -16.55 -2.28
N MET A 241 -1.41 -15.79 -1.97
CA MET A 241 -0.63 -15.08 -2.98
C MET A 241 0.07 -16.05 -3.93
N THR A 242 0.64 -17.14 -3.42
CA THR A 242 1.27 -18.18 -4.23
C THR A 242 0.25 -18.90 -5.11
N ALA A 243 -0.89 -19.28 -4.57
CA ALA A 243 -1.97 -19.94 -5.33
C ALA A 243 -2.56 -19.06 -6.46
N ASN A 244 -2.41 -17.74 -6.35
CA ASN A 244 -2.82 -16.78 -7.39
C ASN A 244 -1.62 -16.24 -8.19
N HIS A 245 -0.50 -16.93 -8.19
CA HIS A 245 0.74 -16.60 -8.91
C HIS A 245 1.30 -15.19 -8.61
N ALA A 246 0.81 -14.54 -7.56
CA ALA A 246 1.29 -13.22 -7.15
C ALA A 246 2.61 -13.29 -6.36
N LEU A 247 2.97 -14.44 -5.81
CA LEU A 247 4.20 -14.69 -5.06
C LEU A 247 4.78 -16.03 -5.48
N HIS A 248 6.07 -16.09 -5.75
CA HIS A 248 6.75 -17.36 -5.98
C HIS A 248 6.98 -18.09 -4.63
N PRO A 249 6.77 -19.41 -4.54
CA PRO A 249 6.84 -20.13 -3.27
C PRO A 249 8.23 -20.07 -2.59
N GLN A 250 9.30 -19.92 -3.35
CA GLN A 250 10.67 -19.84 -2.86
C GLN A 250 11.20 -18.40 -2.75
N SER A 251 10.38 -17.37 -3.00
CA SER A 251 10.79 -15.97 -2.83
C SER A 251 11.04 -15.60 -1.37
N ASP A 252 11.89 -14.61 -1.15
CA ASP A 252 12.21 -14.12 0.17
C ASP A 252 10.99 -13.53 0.89
N VAL A 253 10.78 -13.97 2.14
CA VAL A 253 9.62 -13.54 2.95
C VAL A 253 9.81 -12.13 3.53
N ASP A 254 11.03 -11.76 3.94
CA ASP A 254 11.31 -10.44 4.49
C ASP A 254 11.08 -9.35 3.43
N ARG A 255 11.48 -9.65 2.19
CA ARG A 255 11.31 -8.78 1.03
C ARG A 255 9.85 -8.47 0.71
N LEU A 256 8.93 -9.40 0.98
CA LEU A 256 7.49 -9.18 0.78
C LEU A 256 6.96 -7.99 1.60
N TYR A 257 7.52 -7.80 2.80
CA TYR A 257 7.07 -6.79 3.75
C TYR A 257 7.89 -5.49 3.74
N LEU A 258 9.03 -5.45 3.06
CA LEU A 258 9.81 -4.23 2.87
C LEU A 258 9.10 -3.23 1.95
N PRO A 259 9.35 -1.92 2.09
CA PRO A 259 8.79 -0.89 1.22
C PRO A 259 9.16 -1.10 -0.25
N ARG A 260 8.28 -0.71 -1.16
CA ARG A 260 8.56 -0.76 -2.61
C ARG A 260 9.73 0.15 -3.02
N SER A 261 10.00 1.20 -2.25
CA SER A 261 11.17 2.07 -2.43
C SER A 261 12.49 1.41 -2.08
N GLU A 262 12.46 0.29 -1.38
CA GLU A 262 13.64 -0.44 -0.92
C GLU A 262 13.71 -1.85 -1.55
N GLY A 263 13.02 -2.05 -2.66
CA GLY A 263 13.01 -3.31 -3.38
C GLY A 263 12.02 -4.35 -2.86
N GLY A 264 11.21 -4.02 -1.87
CA GLY A 264 10.17 -4.88 -1.34
C GLY A 264 8.84 -4.77 -2.07
N ARG A 265 7.82 -5.51 -1.61
CA ARG A 265 6.46 -5.41 -2.15
C ARG A 265 5.55 -4.46 -1.40
N GLY A 266 5.90 -4.12 -0.15
CA GLY A 266 5.15 -3.20 0.69
C GLY A 266 3.87 -3.79 1.27
N LEU A 267 3.76 -5.12 1.37
CA LEU A 267 2.63 -5.76 2.08
C LEU A 267 2.77 -5.49 3.58
N GLN A 268 1.69 -5.08 4.21
CA GLN A 268 1.65 -4.96 5.67
C GLN A 268 1.50 -6.34 6.30
N GLN A 269 2.47 -6.74 7.11
CA GLN A 269 2.41 -7.99 7.86
C GLN A 269 1.38 -7.86 8.97
N ILE A 270 0.55 -8.89 9.15
CA ILE A 270 -0.52 -8.88 10.17
C ILE A 270 0.07 -8.84 11.58
N ARG A 271 1.08 -9.66 11.86
CA ARG A 271 1.78 -9.65 13.15
C ARG A 271 2.33 -8.26 13.48
N GLN A 272 3.07 -7.65 12.57
CA GLN A 272 3.60 -6.31 12.77
C GLN A 272 2.48 -5.27 12.95
N THR A 273 1.40 -5.37 12.19
CA THR A 273 0.26 -4.45 12.28
C THR A 273 -0.38 -4.50 13.68
N VAL A 274 -0.58 -5.69 14.23
CA VAL A 274 -1.17 -5.85 15.58
C VAL A 274 -0.24 -5.26 16.64
N GLU A 275 1.07 -5.53 16.58
CA GLU A 275 2.05 -4.96 17.49
C GLU A 275 2.12 -3.42 17.40
N GLU A 276 2.09 -2.87 16.17
CA GLU A 276 2.06 -1.42 15.96
C GLU A 276 0.80 -0.78 16.57
N GLU A 277 -0.37 -1.41 16.46
CA GLU A 277 -1.62 -0.86 17.01
C GLU A 277 -1.68 -0.98 18.53
N LYS A 278 -1.18 -2.08 19.12
CA LYS A 278 -1.04 -2.22 20.58
C LYS A 278 -0.14 -1.10 21.16
N ARG A 279 1.01 -0.84 20.52
CA ARG A 279 1.90 0.26 20.91
C ARG A 279 1.26 1.63 20.75
N SER A 280 0.54 1.84 19.65
CA SER A 280 -0.21 3.09 19.40
C SER A 280 -1.27 3.35 20.48
N LEU A 281 -1.97 2.31 20.91
CA LEU A 281 -2.93 2.39 22.02
C LEU A 281 -2.22 2.69 23.35
N SER A 282 -1.10 2.03 23.62
CA SER A 282 -0.28 2.27 24.82
C SER A 282 0.25 3.71 24.87
N GLU A 283 0.75 4.24 23.77
CA GLU A 283 1.19 5.64 23.65
C GLU A 283 0.01 6.60 23.92
N TYR A 284 -1.16 6.31 23.33
CA TYR A 284 -2.36 7.12 23.53
C TYR A 284 -2.76 7.15 25.02
N VAL A 285 -2.89 5.99 25.65
CA VAL A 285 -3.28 5.88 27.07
C VAL A 285 -2.26 6.58 27.95
N SER A 286 -0.96 6.38 27.69
CA SER A 286 0.13 7.00 28.48
C SER A 286 0.16 8.52 28.38
N SER A 287 -0.26 9.08 27.26
CA SER A 287 -0.28 10.54 27.01
C SER A 287 -1.48 11.26 27.62
N ARG A 288 -2.50 10.51 28.10
CA ARG A 288 -3.76 11.08 28.60
C ARG A 288 -3.76 11.16 30.13
N LYS A 289 -4.47 12.15 30.66
CA LYS A 289 -4.61 12.42 32.09
C LYS A 289 -5.98 12.02 32.67
N GLU A 290 -6.88 11.52 31.85
CA GLU A 290 -8.20 11.08 32.28
C GLU A 290 -8.09 9.91 33.26
N ALA A 291 -8.80 9.99 34.40
CA ALA A 291 -8.71 9.03 35.50
C ALA A 291 -8.91 7.57 35.04
N ALA A 292 -9.91 7.31 34.20
CA ALA A 292 -10.19 5.97 33.69
C ALA A 292 -9.02 5.39 32.85
N LEU A 293 -8.28 6.23 32.11
CA LEU A 293 -7.12 5.79 31.32
C LEU A 293 -5.88 5.60 32.19
N GLN A 294 -5.76 6.37 33.29
CA GLN A 294 -4.69 6.16 34.26
C GLN A 294 -4.80 4.82 35.00
N GLU A 295 -6.03 4.34 35.24
CA GLU A 295 -6.25 2.99 35.79
C GLU A 295 -5.73 1.89 34.87
N VAL A 296 -6.05 1.96 33.57
CA VAL A 296 -5.52 1.02 32.56
C VAL A 296 -3.99 1.00 32.57
N LYS A 297 -3.35 2.16 32.77
CA LYS A 297 -1.90 2.27 32.90
C LYS A 297 -1.38 1.54 34.16
N GLN A 298 -2.07 1.69 35.28
CA GLN A 298 -1.67 1.07 36.55
C GLN A 298 -1.81 -0.47 36.54
N GLU A 299 -2.66 -1.02 35.68
CA GLU A 299 -2.83 -2.47 35.56
C GLU A 299 -1.74 -3.17 34.73
N GLY A 300 -0.74 -2.43 34.23
CA GLY A 300 0.40 -3.02 33.52
C GLY A 300 0.06 -3.57 32.13
N LEU A 301 -1.08 -3.17 31.56
CA LEU A 301 -1.52 -3.62 30.23
C LEU A 301 -0.82 -2.91 29.06
N LEU A 302 0.07 -1.96 29.37
CA LEU A 302 0.75 -1.17 28.38
C LEU A 302 2.06 -1.81 27.90
N ILE A 303 2.36 -1.61 26.62
CA ILE A 303 3.58 -2.10 25.98
C ILE A 303 4.59 -0.96 25.90
N ASP A 304 5.85 -1.23 26.27
CA ASP A 304 6.94 -0.26 26.19
C ASP A 304 7.40 0.01 24.75
N GLY A 305 7.91 1.22 24.54
CA GLY A 305 8.45 1.68 23.25
C GLY A 305 7.38 2.18 22.29
N THR A 306 7.78 3.12 21.45
CA THR A 306 6.88 3.78 20.51
C THR A 306 6.63 2.94 19.24
N LYS A 307 5.45 3.14 18.62
CA LYS A 307 5.12 2.57 17.31
C LYS A 307 6.20 2.90 16.26
N ARG A 308 6.72 4.14 16.28
CA ARG A 308 7.71 4.62 15.31
C ARG A 308 9.04 3.89 15.45
N GLU A 309 9.52 3.72 16.68
CA GLU A 309 10.77 3.01 16.98
C GLU A 309 10.67 1.55 16.59
N PHE A 310 9.60 0.86 17.01
CA PHE A 310 9.34 -0.53 16.65
C PHE A 310 9.36 -0.74 15.14
N ARG A 311 8.62 0.11 14.40
CA ARG A 311 8.56 0.03 12.94
C ARG A 311 9.91 0.23 12.28
N ARG A 312 10.72 1.19 12.77
CA ARG A 312 12.07 1.44 12.26
C ARG A 312 12.99 0.24 12.49
N GLN A 313 12.99 -0.31 13.69
CA GLN A 313 13.80 -1.49 14.07
C GLN A 313 13.41 -2.72 13.23
N GLU A 314 12.11 -2.96 13.04
CA GLU A 314 11.63 -4.09 12.26
C GLU A 314 12.02 -3.98 10.78
N LEU A 315 11.90 -2.80 10.18
CA LEU A 315 12.34 -2.56 8.80
C LEU A 315 13.85 -2.77 8.64
N GLN A 316 14.65 -2.26 9.57
CA GLN A 316 16.11 -2.43 9.56
C GLN A 316 16.49 -3.91 9.70
N SER A 317 15.88 -4.63 10.64
CA SER A 317 16.10 -6.06 10.84
C SER A 317 15.74 -6.89 9.59
N ARG A 318 14.63 -6.58 8.92
CA ARG A 318 14.23 -7.26 7.67
C ARG A 318 15.20 -7.02 6.54
N ARG A 319 15.63 -5.76 6.37
CA ARG A 319 16.63 -5.41 5.35
C ARG A 319 17.94 -6.18 5.58
N GLN A 320 18.39 -6.24 6.82
CA GLN A 320 19.59 -6.98 7.21
C GLN A 320 19.42 -8.49 6.97
N ARG A 321 18.30 -9.09 7.41
CA ARG A 321 18.03 -10.51 7.16
C ARG A 321 18.00 -10.83 5.67
N TRP A 322 17.34 -10.01 4.85
CA TRP A 322 17.31 -10.23 3.39
C TRP A 322 18.71 -10.13 2.77
N SER A 323 19.46 -9.04 3.03
CA SER A 323 20.79 -8.81 2.44
C SER A 323 21.83 -9.83 2.88
N SER A 324 21.73 -10.38 4.10
CA SER A 324 22.67 -11.38 4.62
C SER A 324 22.49 -12.79 4.04
N LYS A 325 21.31 -13.09 3.47
CA LYS A 325 21.04 -14.42 2.92
C LYS A 325 21.99 -14.76 1.77
N PRO A 326 22.62 -15.96 1.75
CA PRO A 326 23.59 -16.32 0.72
C PRO A 326 23.01 -16.30 -0.69
N LEU A 327 21.78 -16.76 -0.86
CA LEU A 327 21.11 -16.86 -2.15
C LEU A 327 20.25 -15.63 -2.45
N HIS A 328 19.27 -15.33 -1.59
CA HIS A 328 18.31 -14.26 -1.82
C HIS A 328 18.93 -12.85 -1.73
N GLY A 329 20.02 -12.69 -0.99
CA GLY A 329 20.75 -11.43 -0.88
C GLY A 329 21.74 -11.16 -2.02
N GLN A 330 21.99 -12.12 -2.92
CA GLN A 330 22.99 -11.98 -3.99
C GLN A 330 22.72 -10.78 -4.91
N TYR A 331 21.46 -10.57 -5.28
CA TYR A 331 21.12 -9.44 -6.15
C TYR A 331 21.55 -8.10 -5.55
N LEU A 332 21.25 -7.87 -4.26
CA LEU A 332 21.66 -6.64 -3.57
C LEU A 332 23.19 -6.47 -3.55
N LYS A 333 23.93 -7.52 -3.21
CA LYS A 333 25.40 -7.51 -3.19
C LYS A 333 26.00 -7.22 -4.55
N ASN A 334 25.42 -7.76 -5.62
CA ASN A 334 25.89 -7.58 -6.98
C ASN A 334 25.72 -6.14 -7.51
N ILE A 335 24.68 -5.43 -7.05
CA ILE A 335 24.38 -4.07 -7.50
C ILE A 335 24.90 -2.98 -6.53
N GLU A 336 25.39 -3.36 -5.35
CA GLU A 336 25.85 -2.43 -4.32
C GLU A 336 26.91 -1.47 -4.85
N GLY A 337 26.74 -0.18 -4.59
CA GLY A 337 27.65 0.89 -5.03
C GLY A 337 27.62 1.24 -6.53
N LYS A 338 27.00 0.42 -7.37
CA LYS A 338 26.99 0.55 -8.85
C LYS A 338 25.75 1.25 -9.40
N VAL A 339 24.66 1.25 -8.66
CA VAL A 339 23.33 1.68 -9.11
C VAL A 339 22.87 2.99 -8.49
N ASP A 340 21.90 3.63 -9.13
CA ASP A 340 20.99 4.56 -8.49
C ASP A 340 19.92 3.75 -7.72
N GLU A 341 20.00 3.74 -6.39
CA GLU A 341 19.11 2.94 -5.55
C GLU A 341 17.63 3.33 -5.72
N THR A 342 17.33 4.61 -5.88
CA THR A 342 15.96 5.09 -6.05
C THR A 342 15.36 4.67 -7.38
N LEU A 343 16.11 4.84 -8.46
CA LEU A 343 15.67 4.50 -9.81
C LEU A 343 15.64 2.99 -10.04
N THR A 344 16.54 2.23 -9.43
CA THR A 344 16.54 0.76 -9.52
C THR A 344 15.22 0.15 -9.06
N TRP A 345 14.55 0.76 -8.08
CA TRP A 345 13.25 0.30 -7.60
C TRP A 345 12.04 1.05 -8.19
N ALA A 346 12.25 1.94 -9.16
CA ALA A 346 11.18 2.74 -9.76
C ALA A 346 10.11 1.87 -10.46
N TRP A 347 10.50 0.75 -11.06
CA TRP A 347 9.57 -0.19 -11.69
C TRP A 347 8.56 -0.80 -10.71
N LEU A 348 8.93 -1.00 -9.44
CA LEU A 348 8.01 -1.45 -8.40
C LEU A 348 6.96 -0.39 -8.08
N LYS A 349 7.32 0.89 -8.11
CA LYS A 349 6.40 2.00 -7.81
C LYS A 349 5.52 2.39 -9.00
N HIS A 350 6.10 2.45 -10.18
CA HIS A 350 5.51 3.09 -11.37
C HIS A 350 5.44 2.18 -12.61
N GLY A 351 5.97 0.96 -12.53
CA GLY A 351 6.02 0.04 -13.69
C GLY A 351 4.67 -0.59 -14.04
N GLU A 352 3.75 -0.63 -13.09
CA GLU A 352 2.38 -1.19 -13.28
C GLU A 352 2.37 -2.60 -13.89
N LEU A 353 3.30 -3.43 -13.48
CA LEU A 353 3.37 -4.82 -13.94
C LEU A 353 2.20 -5.64 -13.38
N LYS A 354 1.72 -6.62 -14.15
CA LYS A 354 0.81 -7.63 -13.64
C LYS A 354 1.42 -8.29 -12.40
N LYS A 355 0.58 -8.63 -11.40
CA LYS A 355 1.04 -9.20 -10.12
C LYS A 355 1.87 -10.47 -10.29
N GLU A 356 1.55 -11.29 -11.30
CA GLU A 356 2.26 -12.51 -11.66
C GLU A 356 3.66 -12.20 -12.21
N THR A 357 3.76 -11.20 -13.07
CA THR A 357 5.05 -10.80 -13.67
C THR A 357 5.94 -10.11 -12.64
N GLU A 358 5.36 -9.23 -11.79
CA GLU A 358 6.09 -8.60 -10.69
C GLU A 358 6.66 -9.65 -9.73
N GLY A 359 5.83 -10.60 -9.28
CA GLY A 359 6.26 -11.70 -8.41
C GLY A 359 7.34 -12.59 -9.03
N PHE A 360 7.24 -12.83 -10.34
CA PHE A 360 8.21 -13.64 -11.09
C PHE A 360 9.58 -12.94 -11.24
N ILE A 361 9.60 -11.65 -11.55
CA ILE A 361 10.85 -10.86 -11.61
C ILE A 361 11.51 -10.79 -10.22
N MET A 362 10.74 -10.58 -9.17
CA MET A 362 11.28 -10.59 -7.81
C MET A 362 11.87 -11.95 -7.45
N ALA A 363 11.23 -13.05 -7.85
CA ALA A 363 11.77 -14.40 -7.67
C ALA A 363 13.07 -14.61 -8.45
N ALA A 364 13.19 -14.03 -9.64
CA ALA A 364 14.44 -14.04 -10.39
C ALA A 364 15.56 -13.29 -9.67
N GLN A 365 15.27 -12.10 -9.14
CA GLN A 365 16.23 -11.34 -8.34
C GLN A 365 16.63 -12.08 -7.05
N ASP A 366 15.68 -12.80 -6.40
CA ASP A 366 15.93 -13.61 -5.21
C ASP A 366 16.64 -14.94 -5.53
N GLN A 367 17.00 -15.22 -6.80
CA GLN A 367 17.54 -16.50 -7.25
C GLN A 367 16.64 -17.69 -6.90
N ALA A 368 15.34 -17.47 -6.83
CA ALA A 368 14.35 -18.47 -6.39
C ALA A 368 13.78 -19.32 -7.54
N LEU A 369 14.11 -18.99 -8.80
CA LEU A 369 13.63 -19.74 -9.96
C LEU A 369 14.40 -21.06 -10.12
N ARG A 370 13.69 -22.14 -10.52
CA ARG A 370 14.23 -23.49 -10.61
C ARG A 370 15.11 -23.70 -11.85
N THR A 371 16.23 -23.01 -11.91
CA THR A 371 17.30 -23.26 -12.89
C THR A 371 18.00 -24.58 -12.62
N ASN A 372 18.77 -25.11 -13.60
CA ASN A 372 19.54 -26.34 -13.39
C ASN A 372 20.58 -26.18 -12.27
N ALA A 373 21.16 -24.99 -12.09
CA ALA A 373 22.04 -24.71 -10.95
C ALA A 373 21.32 -24.89 -9.61
N ILE A 374 20.09 -24.39 -9.47
CA ILE A 374 19.27 -24.56 -8.25
C ILE A 374 18.86 -26.02 -8.07
N LYS A 375 18.39 -26.68 -9.15
CA LYS A 375 17.99 -28.11 -9.11
C LYS A 375 19.16 -28.99 -8.70
N CYS A 376 20.37 -28.72 -9.19
CA CYS A 376 21.55 -29.51 -8.89
C CYS A 376 22.10 -29.23 -7.48
N LYS A 377 22.34 -27.93 -7.16
CA LYS A 377 23.09 -27.55 -5.95
C LYS A 377 22.22 -27.49 -4.71
N ILE A 378 20.94 -27.10 -4.84
CA ILE A 378 20.03 -26.85 -3.70
C ILE A 378 18.98 -27.94 -3.58
N ASP A 379 18.16 -28.15 -4.63
CA ASP A 379 17.07 -29.12 -4.61
C ASP A 379 17.57 -30.59 -4.65
N LYS A 380 18.80 -30.81 -5.14
CA LYS A 380 19.39 -32.17 -5.37
C LYS A 380 18.53 -33.07 -6.26
N THR A 381 17.78 -32.46 -7.20
CA THR A 381 16.88 -33.16 -8.13
C THR A 381 17.47 -33.32 -9.53
N SER A 382 18.68 -32.85 -9.78
CA SER A 382 19.40 -32.96 -11.05
C SER A 382 20.89 -33.23 -10.79
N ASN A 383 21.51 -34.02 -11.66
CA ASN A 383 22.95 -34.31 -11.60
C ASN A 383 23.81 -33.29 -12.36
N SER A 384 23.19 -32.37 -13.13
CA SER A 384 23.91 -31.37 -13.91
C SER A 384 23.40 -29.99 -13.61
N SER A 385 24.32 -29.05 -13.38
CA SER A 385 24.04 -27.62 -13.24
C SER A 385 24.12 -26.86 -14.57
N MET A 386 24.54 -27.54 -15.67
CA MET A 386 24.82 -26.91 -16.96
C MET A 386 23.56 -26.37 -17.64
N CYS A 387 23.74 -25.32 -18.41
CA CYS A 387 22.67 -24.66 -19.15
C CYS A 387 22.07 -25.61 -20.19
N ARG A 388 20.74 -25.77 -20.14
CA ARG A 388 19.98 -26.62 -21.09
C ARG A 388 20.06 -26.13 -22.54
N LEU A 389 20.47 -24.87 -22.78
CA LEU A 389 20.53 -24.25 -24.10
C LEU A 389 21.93 -24.35 -24.71
N CYS A 390 22.96 -23.89 -24.01
CA CYS A 390 24.32 -23.86 -24.53
C CYS A 390 25.20 -25.03 -24.08
N GLY A 391 24.93 -25.62 -22.92
CA GLY A 391 25.78 -26.68 -22.37
C GLY A 391 27.12 -26.20 -21.79
N ASP A 392 27.52 -24.95 -22.00
CA ASP A 392 28.86 -24.43 -21.72
C ASP A 392 29.07 -23.87 -20.31
N ARG A 393 28.00 -23.39 -19.70
CA ARG A 393 28.04 -22.68 -18.40
C ARG A 393 26.91 -23.13 -17.50
N GLU A 394 27.06 -22.89 -16.20
CA GLU A 394 25.99 -23.15 -15.25
C GLU A 394 24.72 -22.34 -15.58
N GLU A 395 23.57 -23.00 -15.52
CA GLU A 395 22.27 -22.37 -15.71
C GLU A 395 21.85 -21.62 -14.47
N THR A 396 22.39 -20.43 -14.29
CA THR A 396 21.92 -19.46 -13.29
C THR A 396 20.90 -18.51 -13.91
N VAL A 397 20.16 -17.75 -13.10
CA VAL A 397 19.27 -16.68 -13.60
C VAL A 397 20.09 -15.66 -14.40
N ASP A 398 21.25 -15.23 -13.89
CA ASP A 398 22.12 -14.26 -14.59
C ASP A 398 22.59 -14.77 -15.93
N HIS A 399 22.98 -16.07 -16.02
CA HIS A 399 23.36 -16.67 -17.30
C HIS A 399 22.20 -16.65 -18.30
N LEU A 400 21.00 -17.06 -17.90
CA LEU A 400 19.82 -17.10 -18.78
C LEU A 400 19.36 -15.71 -19.24
N VAL A 401 19.50 -14.68 -18.41
CA VAL A 401 19.01 -13.35 -18.77
C VAL A 401 20.03 -12.46 -19.50
N SER A 402 21.33 -12.80 -19.46
CA SER A 402 22.35 -11.88 -19.96
C SER A 402 23.55 -12.48 -20.67
N SER A 403 23.83 -13.79 -20.56
CA SER A 403 25.11 -14.35 -21.00
C SER A 403 25.04 -15.69 -21.76
N CYS A 404 23.86 -16.21 -22.06
CA CYS A 404 23.71 -17.40 -22.87
C CYS A 404 23.91 -17.11 -24.36
N SER A 405 24.94 -17.71 -24.98
CA SER A 405 25.30 -17.51 -26.40
C SER A 405 24.20 -17.91 -27.37
N LYS A 406 23.44 -18.96 -27.05
CA LYS A 406 22.39 -19.53 -27.92
C LYS A 406 21.20 -18.60 -28.18
N ILE A 407 20.91 -17.69 -27.27
CA ILE A 407 19.77 -16.75 -27.39
C ILE A 407 20.21 -15.30 -27.62
N ALA A 408 21.53 -15.09 -27.85
CA ALA A 408 22.10 -13.75 -28.02
C ALA A 408 21.53 -13.02 -29.25
N GLN A 409 21.41 -13.71 -30.38
CA GLN A 409 20.93 -13.14 -31.64
C GLN A 409 19.41 -13.16 -31.80
N THR A 410 18.69 -13.79 -30.88
CA THR A 410 17.23 -13.93 -30.90
C THR A 410 16.59 -13.15 -29.77
N ASP A 411 16.35 -13.77 -28.64
CA ASP A 411 15.59 -13.20 -27.52
C ASP A 411 16.25 -11.97 -26.87
N TYR A 412 17.60 -11.95 -26.76
CA TYR A 412 18.28 -10.76 -26.23
C TYR A 412 18.19 -9.58 -27.22
N LYS A 413 18.33 -9.85 -28.52
CA LYS A 413 18.17 -8.83 -29.57
C LYS A 413 16.73 -8.30 -29.59
N GLU A 414 15.73 -9.16 -29.45
CA GLU A 414 14.33 -8.74 -29.38
C GLU A 414 14.06 -7.85 -28.15
N ARG A 415 14.57 -8.26 -26.97
CA ARG A 415 14.46 -7.45 -25.75
C ARG A 415 15.15 -6.10 -25.89
N HIS A 416 16.37 -6.08 -26.44
CA HIS A 416 17.15 -4.88 -26.73
C HIS A 416 16.36 -3.95 -27.65
N ASN A 417 15.86 -4.46 -28.76
CA ASN A 417 15.12 -3.68 -29.75
C ASN A 417 13.82 -3.08 -29.19
N LYS A 418 13.15 -3.74 -28.26
CA LYS A 418 11.97 -3.19 -27.58
C LYS A 418 12.32 -1.94 -26.75
N VAL A 419 13.44 -1.97 -26.03
CA VAL A 419 13.91 -0.80 -25.25
C VAL A 419 14.38 0.32 -26.18
N ALA A 420 15.16 -0.01 -27.22
CA ALA A 420 15.62 0.95 -28.21
C ALA A 420 14.45 1.58 -29.00
N ALA A 421 13.43 0.80 -29.38
CA ALA A 421 12.23 1.31 -30.06
C ALA A 421 11.42 2.27 -29.16
N MET A 422 11.33 1.99 -27.87
CA MET A 422 10.71 2.90 -26.93
C MET A 422 11.48 4.22 -26.83
N LEU A 423 12.81 4.16 -26.81
CA LEU A 423 13.65 5.34 -26.80
C LEU A 423 13.47 6.15 -28.10
N HIS A 424 13.48 5.46 -29.26
CA HIS A 424 13.25 6.07 -30.59
C HIS A 424 11.87 6.76 -30.65
N TRP A 425 10.82 6.10 -30.16
CA TRP A 425 9.47 6.70 -30.10
C TRP A 425 9.45 8.01 -29.30
N ASN A 426 10.14 8.05 -28.15
CA ASN A 426 10.23 9.25 -27.33
C ASN A 426 11.06 10.37 -28.00
N LEU A 427 12.13 10.02 -28.72
CA LEU A 427 12.91 10.97 -29.49
C LEU A 427 12.09 11.56 -30.65
N CYS A 428 11.38 10.72 -31.41
CA CYS A 428 10.46 11.18 -32.45
C CYS A 428 9.39 12.13 -31.88
N LYS A 429 8.80 11.79 -30.74
CA LYS A 429 7.83 12.65 -30.06
C LYS A 429 8.43 13.99 -29.61
N LYS A 430 9.67 14.00 -29.10
CA LYS A 430 10.40 15.23 -28.75
C LYS A 430 10.50 16.19 -29.91
N TYR A 431 10.80 15.67 -31.11
CA TYR A 431 11.03 16.49 -32.32
C TYR A 431 9.77 16.66 -33.18
N GLY A 432 8.60 16.31 -32.69
CA GLY A 432 7.35 16.48 -33.44
C GLY A 432 7.22 15.59 -34.68
N LEU A 433 7.99 14.51 -34.75
CA LEU A 433 7.92 13.51 -35.83
C LEU A 433 6.69 12.61 -35.66
N PRO A 434 6.10 12.07 -36.74
CA PRO A 434 4.96 11.16 -36.66
C PRO A 434 5.27 9.93 -35.79
N VAL A 435 4.39 9.63 -34.85
CA VAL A 435 4.49 8.46 -33.96
C VAL A 435 3.11 7.84 -33.75
N THR A 436 3.10 6.57 -33.41
CA THR A 436 1.88 5.88 -32.95
C THR A 436 1.46 6.39 -31.57
N ASP A 437 0.17 6.26 -31.23
CA ASP A 437 -0.34 6.64 -29.88
C ASP A 437 0.36 5.87 -28.76
N LYS A 438 0.72 4.64 -29.03
CA LYS A 438 1.33 3.73 -28.07
C LYS A 438 2.71 3.30 -28.52
N TRP A 439 3.70 3.47 -27.66
CA TRP A 439 5.10 3.14 -27.97
C TRP A 439 5.33 1.67 -28.37
N TRP A 440 4.53 0.74 -27.88
CA TRP A 440 4.67 -0.69 -28.23
C TRP A 440 4.09 -1.06 -29.59
N GLU A 441 3.37 -0.17 -30.23
CA GLU A 441 2.89 -0.27 -31.62
C GLU A 441 3.86 0.42 -32.61
N HIS A 442 4.82 1.18 -32.05
CA HIS A 442 5.79 1.92 -32.86
C HIS A 442 6.81 0.99 -33.53
N LYS A 443 6.94 1.14 -34.83
CA LYS A 443 8.00 0.51 -35.63
C LYS A 443 9.01 1.58 -36.02
N ALA A 444 10.26 1.43 -35.55
CA ALA A 444 11.32 2.37 -35.87
C ALA A 444 11.69 2.25 -37.35
N GLU A 445 11.57 3.33 -38.08
CA GLU A 445 12.03 3.43 -39.46
C GLU A 445 13.55 3.70 -39.52
N LYS A 446 14.21 3.24 -40.59
CA LYS A 446 15.67 3.42 -40.76
C LYS A 446 16.09 4.87 -40.72
N VAL A 447 15.30 5.77 -41.32
CA VAL A 447 15.54 7.20 -41.37
C VAL A 447 14.22 7.94 -41.19
N VAL A 448 14.16 8.81 -40.21
CA VAL A 448 13.04 9.75 -40.00
C VAL A 448 13.65 11.16 -39.90
N GLN A 449 13.10 12.13 -40.61
CA GLN A 449 13.68 13.47 -40.63
C GLN A 449 12.66 14.59 -40.76
N THR A 450 13.07 15.76 -40.26
CA THR A 450 12.46 17.08 -40.54
C THR A 450 13.55 18.02 -41.08
N ALA A 451 13.23 19.28 -41.32
CA ALA A 451 14.23 20.29 -41.67
C ALA A 451 15.29 20.51 -40.57
N GLU A 452 14.96 20.22 -39.31
CA GLU A 452 15.78 20.53 -38.13
C GLU A 452 16.53 19.33 -37.54
N VAL A 453 16.01 18.11 -37.74
CA VAL A 453 16.56 16.90 -37.12
C VAL A 453 16.42 15.68 -38.03
N LYS A 454 17.42 14.80 -37.98
CA LYS A 454 17.40 13.49 -38.60
C LYS A 454 17.65 12.42 -37.52
N ILE A 455 16.79 11.40 -37.43
CA ILE A 455 16.95 10.25 -36.57
C ILE A 455 17.21 9.02 -37.42
N LEU A 456 18.29 8.33 -37.13
CA LEU A 456 18.73 7.12 -37.85
C LEU A 456 18.64 5.93 -36.90
N TRP A 457 18.00 4.84 -37.34
CA TRP A 457 17.83 3.61 -36.57
C TRP A 457 18.73 2.51 -37.13
N ASP A 458 19.63 1.97 -36.30
CA ASP A 458 20.52 0.85 -36.66
C ASP A 458 21.10 1.08 -38.06
N PHE A 459 21.71 2.27 -38.24
CA PHE A 459 22.19 2.77 -39.51
C PHE A 459 23.70 2.81 -39.54
N LYS A 460 24.30 2.28 -40.61
CA LYS A 460 25.76 2.29 -40.81
C LYS A 460 26.22 3.69 -41.22
N ILE A 461 27.04 4.32 -40.38
CA ILE A 461 27.66 5.60 -40.68
C ILE A 461 28.90 5.33 -41.52
N GLN A 462 28.95 5.95 -42.70
CA GLN A 462 30.12 5.88 -43.58
C GLN A 462 31.19 6.85 -43.07
N THR A 463 32.43 6.37 -43.00
CA THR A 463 33.62 7.10 -42.58
C THR A 463 34.76 6.84 -43.53
N ASP A 464 35.70 7.79 -43.68
CA ASP A 464 36.87 7.64 -44.55
C ASP A 464 37.79 6.52 -44.04
N LYS A 465 37.84 6.34 -42.72
CA LYS A 465 38.61 5.27 -42.10
C LYS A 465 37.72 4.05 -41.83
N HIS A 466 38.27 2.88 -41.96
CA HIS A 466 37.59 1.66 -41.58
C HIS A 466 37.50 1.58 -40.03
N LEU A 467 36.29 1.66 -39.50
CA LEU A 467 36.03 1.55 -38.07
C LEU A 467 35.36 0.23 -37.75
N ALA A 468 35.79 -0.41 -36.67
CA ALA A 468 35.20 -1.67 -36.19
C ALA A 468 33.73 -1.48 -35.70
N HIS A 469 33.40 -0.28 -35.24
CA HIS A 469 32.10 0.05 -34.66
C HIS A 469 31.57 1.36 -35.27
N ASN A 470 30.73 1.26 -36.28
CA ASN A 470 30.14 2.40 -36.99
C ASN A 470 28.59 2.29 -37.13
N ILE A 471 27.95 1.45 -36.33
CA ILE A 471 26.49 1.27 -36.33
C ILE A 471 25.98 1.47 -34.90
N PRO A 472 25.69 2.71 -34.47
CA PRO A 472 24.94 2.95 -33.23
C PRO A 472 23.50 2.49 -33.37
N ASP A 473 22.86 2.14 -32.24
CA ASP A 473 21.44 1.72 -32.26
C ASP A 473 20.54 2.86 -32.75
N ILE A 474 20.80 4.09 -32.28
CA ILE A 474 20.09 5.29 -32.71
C ILE A 474 21.12 6.42 -32.89
N THR A 475 21.04 7.13 -34.00
CA THR A 475 21.82 8.38 -34.21
C THR A 475 20.84 9.53 -34.39
N VAL A 476 20.98 10.58 -33.58
CA VAL A 476 20.21 11.82 -33.74
C VAL A 476 21.13 12.93 -34.24
N VAL A 477 20.79 13.52 -35.37
CA VAL A 477 21.57 14.58 -36.02
C VAL A 477 20.75 15.86 -35.95
N GLU A 478 21.16 16.80 -35.10
CA GLU A 478 20.64 18.17 -35.02
C GLU A 478 21.56 19.13 -35.79
N LYS A 479 21.16 20.40 -35.95
CA LYS A 479 21.98 21.42 -36.68
C LYS A 479 23.38 21.59 -36.08
N ALA A 480 23.51 21.62 -34.77
CA ALA A 480 24.78 21.88 -34.07
C ALA A 480 25.40 20.64 -33.42
N GLN A 481 24.66 19.56 -33.27
CA GLN A 481 25.07 18.45 -32.43
C GLN A 481 24.57 17.10 -32.96
N THR A 482 25.37 16.05 -32.74
CA THR A 482 25.01 14.67 -33.07
C THR A 482 25.09 13.81 -31.82
N TYR A 483 24.10 12.97 -31.62
CA TYR A 483 24.08 11.99 -30.52
C TYR A 483 24.21 10.58 -31.09
N LEU A 484 25.23 9.85 -30.59
CA LEU A 484 25.45 8.44 -30.89
C LEU A 484 24.94 7.63 -29.71
N ILE A 485 23.75 7.05 -29.85
CA ILE A 485 23.05 6.40 -28.76
C ILE A 485 23.20 4.90 -28.91
N ASP A 486 23.62 4.21 -27.83
CA ASP A 486 23.76 2.76 -27.81
C ASP A 486 23.08 2.19 -26.55
N VAL A 487 22.16 1.29 -26.76
CA VAL A 487 21.38 0.64 -25.72
C VAL A 487 22.06 -0.65 -25.27
N ALA A 488 21.99 -0.98 -23.98
CA ALA A 488 22.47 -2.26 -23.48
C ALA A 488 21.62 -2.79 -22.35
N ILE A 489 21.42 -4.12 -22.34
CA ILE A 489 20.71 -4.82 -21.26
C ILE A 489 21.59 -5.96 -20.71
N PRO A 490 22.65 -5.60 -19.95
CA PRO A 490 23.55 -6.59 -19.34
C PRO A 490 22.95 -7.23 -18.10
N GLY A 491 23.66 -8.22 -17.53
CA GLY A 491 23.46 -8.67 -16.16
C GLY A 491 23.69 -7.53 -15.17
N ASP A 492 22.84 -7.44 -14.16
CA ASP A 492 22.74 -6.28 -13.26
C ASP A 492 24.03 -5.95 -12.51
N GLY A 493 24.86 -6.96 -12.20
CA GLY A 493 26.15 -6.78 -11.54
C GLY A 493 27.24 -6.11 -12.40
N ARG A 494 27.02 -5.94 -13.72
CA ARG A 494 28.00 -5.40 -14.69
C ARG A 494 27.53 -4.14 -15.40
N ILE A 495 26.53 -3.44 -14.88
CA ILE A 495 25.92 -2.29 -15.55
C ILE A 495 26.87 -1.10 -15.67
N ASP A 496 27.69 -0.82 -14.66
CA ASP A 496 28.71 0.21 -14.62
C ASP A 496 29.82 -0.03 -15.66
N GLN A 497 30.34 -1.25 -15.71
CA GLN A 497 31.33 -1.66 -16.71
C GLN A 497 30.76 -1.52 -18.12
N LYS A 498 29.50 -1.92 -18.32
CA LYS A 498 28.86 -1.85 -19.64
C LYS A 498 28.60 -0.43 -20.09
N GLU A 499 28.31 0.48 -19.18
CA GLU A 499 28.20 1.92 -19.48
C GLU A 499 29.53 2.46 -20.03
N GLN A 500 30.64 2.16 -19.38
CA GLN A 500 31.98 2.57 -19.83
C GLN A 500 32.38 1.90 -21.14
N GLU A 501 32.14 0.59 -21.30
CA GLU A 501 32.39 -0.10 -22.57
C GLU A 501 31.68 0.57 -23.77
N LYS A 502 30.41 0.99 -23.57
CA LYS A 502 29.63 1.64 -24.63
C LYS A 502 30.16 3.03 -24.95
N ILE A 503 30.63 3.78 -23.98
CA ILE A 503 31.28 5.08 -24.22
C ILE A 503 32.56 4.90 -25.03
N GLN A 504 33.42 3.96 -24.64
CA GLN A 504 34.70 3.71 -25.32
C GLN A 504 34.50 3.18 -26.74
N LYS A 505 33.54 2.29 -26.94
CA LYS A 505 33.23 1.63 -28.21
C LYS A 505 33.06 2.62 -29.38
N TYR A 506 32.52 3.80 -29.12
CA TYR A 506 32.20 4.78 -30.16
C TYR A 506 33.07 6.03 -30.14
N GLN A 507 34.21 6.03 -29.43
CA GLN A 507 35.10 7.21 -29.40
C GLN A 507 35.70 7.51 -30.79
N ASP A 508 36.17 6.49 -31.52
CA ASP A 508 36.70 6.64 -32.85
C ASP A 508 35.64 7.16 -33.85
N LEU A 509 34.42 6.60 -33.76
CA LEU A 509 33.30 7.07 -34.57
C LEU A 509 32.92 8.52 -34.24
N LYS A 510 32.96 8.88 -32.96
CA LYS A 510 32.71 10.26 -32.53
C LYS A 510 33.68 11.24 -33.21
N VAL A 511 34.97 10.94 -33.17
CA VAL A 511 36.00 11.78 -33.79
C VAL A 511 35.77 11.92 -35.30
N GLU A 512 35.50 10.83 -36.01
CA GLU A 512 35.22 10.85 -37.44
C GLU A 512 33.93 11.62 -37.79
N VAL A 513 32.87 11.45 -37.01
CA VAL A 513 31.61 12.20 -37.19
C VAL A 513 31.83 13.70 -36.95
N GLU A 514 32.57 14.08 -35.91
CA GLU A 514 32.90 15.49 -35.64
C GLU A 514 33.68 16.10 -36.81
N ARG A 515 34.64 15.35 -37.37
CA ARG A 515 35.44 15.79 -38.51
C ARG A 515 34.64 15.90 -39.82
N LEU A 516 33.84 14.86 -40.14
CA LEU A 516 33.14 14.76 -41.43
C LEU A 516 31.86 15.61 -41.49
N TRP A 517 31.18 15.76 -40.36
CA TRP A 517 29.90 16.48 -40.32
C TRP A 517 30.01 17.87 -39.72
N GLU A 518 31.23 18.29 -39.34
CA GLU A 518 31.52 19.61 -38.73
C GLU A 518 30.57 19.94 -37.56
N ARG A 519 30.25 18.94 -36.75
CA ARG A 519 29.31 19.01 -35.64
C ARG A 519 29.85 18.30 -34.41
N LYS A 520 29.56 18.85 -33.24
CA LYS A 520 29.92 18.19 -32.00
C LYS A 520 29.16 16.86 -31.85
N ALA A 521 29.86 15.78 -31.56
CA ALA A 521 29.25 14.48 -31.33
C ALA A 521 29.33 14.05 -29.85
N ILE A 522 28.27 13.44 -29.35
CA ILE A 522 28.19 12.93 -27.98
C ILE A 522 27.78 11.46 -28.03
N VAL A 523 28.53 10.61 -27.35
CA VAL A 523 28.16 9.21 -27.14
C VAL A 523 27.24 9.13 -25.91
N VAL A 524 26.08 8.54 -26.07
CA VAL A 524 25.05 8.44 -25.00
C VAL A 524 24.71 6.98 -24.79
N PRO A 525 25.27 6.32 -23.76
CA PRO A 525 24.90 4.98 -23.40
C PRO A 525 23.56 4.98 -22.65
N VAL A 526 22.65 4.06 -23.02
CA VAL A 526 21.40 3.80 -22.30
C VAL A 526 21.45 2.38 -21.79
N VAL A 527 21.89 2.22 -20.54
CA VAL A 527 22.11 0.91 -19.92
C VAL A 527 21.04 0.64 -18.87
N ILE A 528 20.43 -0.56 -18.95
CA ILE A 528 19.43 -1.04 -17.99
C ILE A 528 19.75 -2.50 -17.68
N GLY A 529 19.88 -2.86 -16.43
CA GLY A 529 20.09 -4.23 -16.01
C GLY A 529 18.93 -5.16 -16.43
N ALA A 530 19.27 -6.39 -16.77
CA ALA A 530 18.28 -7.38 -17.21
C ALA A 530 17.17 -7.64 -16.18
N LEU A 531 17.47 -7.46 -14.90
CA LEU A 531 16.52 -7.56 -13.77
C LEU A 531 16.18 -6.18 -13.17
N GLY A 532 16.45 -5.10 -13.89
CA GLY A 532 15.95 -3.77 -13.60
C GLY A 532 16.90 -2.80 -12.90
N ALA A 533 18.16 -3.16 -12.68
CA ALA A 533 19.15 -2.23 -12.12
C ALA A 533 19.38 -1.02 -13.04
N ILE A 534 19.53 0.17 -12.47
CA ILE A 534 19.77 1.42 -13.18
C ILE A 534 21.13 1.99 -12.75
N PRO A 535 22.07 2.27 -13.69
CA PRO A 535 23.34 2.91 -13.37
C PRO A 535 23.12 4.36 -12.95
N LYS A 536 24.07 4.90 -12.17
CA LYS A 536 24.02 6.29 -11.64
C LYS A 536 23.99 7.34 -12.77
N GLY A 537 24.53 7.02 -13.97
CA GLY A 537 24.63 7.93 -15.11
C GLY A 537 23.35 8.10 -15.93
N LEU A 538 22.37 7.17 -15.86
CA LEU A 538 21.24 7.15 -16.79
C LEU A 538 20.45 8.46 -16.83
N THR A 539 20.15 9.06 -15.70
CA THR A 539 19.39 10.34 -15.64
C THR A 539 20.13 11.46 -16.38
N LYS A 540 21.45 11.54 -16.23
CA LYS A 540 22.28 12.50 -16.96
C LYS A 540 22.21 12.26 -18.47
N HIS A 541 22.27 11.00 -18.91
CA HIS A 541 22.19 10.63 -20.31
C HIS A 541 20.82 10.97 -20.92
N LEU A 542 19.72 10.66 -20.23
CA LEU A 542 18.37 11.03 -20.68
C LEU A 542 18.18 12.55 -20.74
N LYS A 543 18.75 13.30 -19.79
CA LYS A 543 18.74 14.77 -19.80
C LYS A 543 19.54 15.33 -20.98
N THR A 544 20.69 14.76 -21.29
CA THR A 544 21.49 15.13 -22.48
C THR A 544 20.70 14.97 -23.77
N LEU A 545 19.85 13.96 -23.87
CA LEU A 545 18.95 13.74 -24.99
C LEU A 545 17.70 14.64 -24.97
N GLY A 546 17.47 15.42 -23.90
CA GLY A 546 16.28 16.25 -23.74
C GLY A 546 14.97 15.44 -23.62
N ILE A 547 15.07 14.22 -23.12
CA ILE A 547 13.95 13.29 -22.90
C ILE A 547 13.87 12.88 -21.42
N ASP A 548 14.28 13.76 -20.54
CA ASP A 548 14.24 13.59 -19.07
C ASP A 548 12.83 13.40 -18.50
N LYS A 549 11.79 13.76 -19.25
CA LYS A 549 10.38 13.50 -18.92
C LYS A 549 10.00 12.02 -19.01
N ILE A 550 10.83 11.18 -19.63
CA ILE A 550 10.60 9.72 -19.64
C ILE A 550 10.82 9.19 -18.24
N SER A 551 9.82 8.52 -17.70
CA SER A 551 10.00 7.79 -16.46
C SER A 551 10.98 6.62 -16.67
N PRO A 552 12.11 6.54 -15.94
CA PRO A 552 13.00 5.37 -16.01
C PRO A 552 12.27 4.05 -15.77
N ALA A 553 11.20 4.05 -15.00
CA ALA A 553 10.33 2.89 -14.77
C ALA A 553 9.70 2.33 -16.06
N GLN A 554 9.46 3.17 -17.07
CA GLN A 554 8.92 2.70 -18.36
C GLN A 554 9.98 1.94 -19.16
N LEU A 555 11.20 2.46 -19.21
CA LEU A 555 12.34 1.76 -19.84
C LEU A 555 12.65 0.44 -19.12
N GLN A 556 12.66 0.46 -17.78
CA GLN A 556 12.78 -0.75 -16.97
C GLN A 556 11.68 -1.76 -17.31
N LYS A 557 10.43 -1.31 -17.42
CA LYS A 557 9.28 -2.17 -17.75
C LYS A 557 9.50 -2.89 -19.09
N ALA A 558 9.98 -2.20 -20.10
CA ALA A 558 10.27 -2.81 -21.41
C ALA A 558 11.35 -3.91 -21.28
N ALA A 559 12.45 -3.64 -20.57
CA ALA A 559 13.51 -4.59 -20.33
C ALA A 559 13.01 -5.80 -19.49
N LEU A 560 12.29 -5.55 -18.40
CA LEU A 560 11.77 -6.57 -17.48
C LEU A 560 10.72 -7.49 -18.14
N LEU A 561 9.87 -6.96 -19.00
CA LEU A 561 8.90 -7.77 -19.76
C LEU A 561 9.62 -8.71 -20.72
N GLY A 562 10.67 -8.25 -21.41
CA GLY A 562 11.52 -9.09 -22.23
C GLY A 562 12.24 -10.17 -21.42
N THR A 563 12.79 -9.82 -20.27
CA THR A 563 13.43 -10.76 -19.36
C THR A 563 12.44 -11.81 -18.82
N ALA A 564 11.23 -11.38 -18.43
CA ALA A 564 10.19 -12.30 -17.98
C ALA A 564 9.75 -13.27 -19.10
N HIS A 565 9.74 -12.79 -20.35
CA HIS A 565 9.46 -13.65 -21.51
C HIS A 565 10.54 -14.73 -21.68
N ILE A 566 11.82 -14.32 -21.65
CA ILE A 566 12.97 -15.25 -21.76
C ILE A 566 12.89 -16.31 -20.65
N LEU A 567 12.75 -15.89 -19.40
CA LEU A 567 12.72 -16.81 -18.28
C LEU A 567 11.52 -17.78 -18.34
N ARG A 568 10.33 -17.31 -18.76
CA ARG A 568 9.15 -18.18 -18.92
C ARG A 568 9.25 -19.15 -20.09
N LYS A 569 9.99 -18.77 -21.14
CA LYS A 569 10.19 -19.61 -22.31
C LYS A 569 11.14 -20.77 -22.02
N TYR A 570 12.12 -20.56 -21.15
CA TYR A 570 13.22 -21.49 -20.95
C TYR A 570 13.25 -22.17 -19.56
N LEU A 571 12.46 -21.74 -18.59
CA LEU A 571 12.31 -22.41 -17.28
C LEU A 571 10.98 -23.14 -17.12
#